data_a408f7ee8924fd015ce0f1a86216da92
#
_entry.id   a408f7ee8924fd015ce0f1a86216da92
#
_cell.length_a   1.000
_cell.length_b   1.000
_cell.length_c   1.000
_cell.angle_alpha   90.00
_cell.angle_beta   90.00
_cell.angle_gamma   90.00
#
_symmetry.space_group_name_H-M   'P 1'
#
loop_
_entity.id
_entity.type
_entity.pdbx_description
1 polymer ?
#
loop_
_entity_poly.entity_id
_entity_poly.type
_entity_poly.pdbx_seq_one_letter_code
_entity_poly.pdbx_strand_id
1 'polypeptide(L)'
;MEWEIELRHMFVSEGHNYLGRHGKGSLDHGIKDAPVIECLAGRGIRGDRYFDHKENFKGQITFFDFDVYEEVKTEFGIPDLVPSVFRRNVMVKGAPLPVLIGQSFCLQGVEFFGVEEAAPCYWMNEAVAEGAHEFLKGKGGLRARITKSGDLRHGASLLALLP
;
A
#
# COMPACT_ATOMS: atom_id res chain seq x y z
N MET A 1 14.45 -1.04 17.06
CA MET A 1 13.02 -0.98 17.32
C MET A 1 12.30 -1.99 16.46
N GLU A 2 11.37 -2.71 17.05
CA GLU A 2 10.63 -3.75 16.37
C GLU A 2 9.15 -3.66 16.71
N TRP A 3 8.29 -4.06 15.77
CA TRP A 3 6.85 -4.14 15.98
C TRP A 3 6.33 -5.48 15.52
N GLU A 4 5.45 -6.07 16.31
CA GLU A 4 4.68 -7.22 15.86
C GLU A 4 3.58 -6.71 14.94
N ILE A 5 3.56 -7.21 13.71
CA ILE A 5 2.61 -6.78 12.69
C ILE A 5 1.94 -7.99 12.05
N GLU A 6 0.89 -7.73 11.30
CA GLU A 6 0.22 -8.77 10.52
C GLU A 6 0.00 -8.27 9.10
N LEU A 7 0.48 -9.03 8.12
CA LEU A 7 0.19 -8.77 6.72
C LEU A 7 -1.18 -9.36 6.39
N ARG A 8 -2.18 -8.50 6.21
CA ARG A 8 -3.58 -8.88 6.03
C ARG A 8 -3.93 -9.10 4.56
N HIS A 9 -3.42 -8.26 3.68
CA HIS A 9 -3.66 -8.35 2.23
C HIS A 9 -2.42 -7.91 1.48
N MET A 10 -2.24 -8.48 0.28
CA MET A 10 -1.16 -8.08 -0.63
C MET A 10 -1.72 -8.00 -2.04
N PHE A 11 -2.03 -6.77 -2.47
CA PHE A 11 -2.71 -6.51 -3.73
C PHE A 11 -1.75 -6.21 -4.86
N VAL A 12 -1.96 -6.87 -5.99
CA VAL A 12 -1.19 -6.66 -7.22
C VAL A 12 -2.18 -6.39 -8.34
N SER A 13 -1.87 -5.40 -9.18
CA SER A 13 -2.69 -5.05 -10.34
C SER A 13 -1.79 -4.69 -11.51
N GLU A 14 -2.10 -5.18 -12.70
CA GLU A 14 -1.29 -4.93 -13.89
C GLU A 14 -1.49 -3.52 -14.48
N GLY A 15 -2.52 -2.77 -14.04
CA GLY A 15 -2.79 -1.45 -14.58
C GLY A 15 -3.46 -0.50 -13.62
N HIS A 16 -3.48 0.79 -14.02
CA HIS A 16 -4.18 1.85 -13.29
C HIS A 16 -5.61 1.96 -13.75
N ASN A 17 -6.56 2.08 -12.79
CA ASN A 17 -7.97 2.31 -13.11
C ASN A 17 -8.31 3.81 -13.20
N TYR A 18 -7.57 4.67 -12.51
CA TYR A 18 -7.91 6.09 -12.38
C TYR A 18 -6.89 7.06 -12.95
N LEU A 19 -5.66 6.66 -13.17
CA LEU A 19 -4.60 7.55 -13.62
C LEU A 19 -4.97 8.18 -14.98
N GLY A 20 -4.93 9.51 -15.04
CA GLY A 20 -5.28 10.26 -16.25
C GLY A 20 -6.76 10.24 -16.63
N ARG A 21 -7.63 9.75 -15.76
CA ARG A 21 -9.05 9.58 -16.06
C ARG A 21 -9.97 10.47 -15.22
N HIS A 22 -9.47 11.62 -14.82
CA HIS A 22 -10.26 12.57 -14.04
C HIS A 22 -11.57 12.89 -14.75
N GLY A 23 -12.71 12.65 -14.11
CA GLY A 23 -14.03 12.87 -14.68
C GLY A 23 -14.48 11.85 -15.72
N LYS A 24 -13.70 10.80 -15.98
CA LYS A 24 -14.00 9.80 -17.02
C LYS A 24 -14.39 8.42 -16.48
N GLY A 25 -14.43 8.26 -15.15
CA GLY A 25 -14.66 6.96 -14.53
C GLY A 25 -13.42 6.08 -14.54
N SER A 26 -13.50 4.90 -13.94
CA SER A 26 -12.37 3.98 -13.84
C SER A 26 -12.22 3.08 -15.06
N LEU A 27 -11.00 2.62 -15.31
CA LEU A 27 -10.74 1.46 -16.15
C LEU A 27 -11.02 0.19 -15.34
N ASP A 28 -10.95 -0.96 -15.98
CA ASP A 28 -11.29 -2.26 -15.37
C ASP A 28 -10.06 -3.19 -15.35
N HIS A 29 -8.99 -2.77 -14.69
CA HIS A 29 -7.86 -3.65 -14.41
C HIS A 29 -8.13 -4.43 -13.14
N GLY A 30 -8.00 -5.75 -13.20
CA GLY A 30 -8.19 -6.61 -12.04
C GLY A 30 -7.17 -6.36 -10.95
N ILE A 31 -7.59 -6.57 -9.70
CA ILE A 31 -6.71 -6.51 -8.53
C ILE A 31 -6.74 -7.88 -7.87
N LYS A 32 -5.57 -8.45 -7.64
CA LYS A 32 -5.42 -9.77 -7.04
C LYS A 32 -4.82 -9.64 -5.66
N ASP A 33 -5.44 -10.28 -4.65
CA ASP A 33 -4.84 -10.47 -3.33
C ASP A 33 -3.97 -11.73 -3.42
N ALA A 34 -2.67 -11.53 -3.58
CA ALA A 34 -1.74 -12.62 -3.82
C ALA A 34 -1.29 -13.26 -2.50
N PRO A 35 -1.16 -14.59 -2.43
CA PRO A 35 -0.65 -15.26 -1.22
C PRO A 35 0.83 -14.96 -0.97
N VAL A 36 1.57 -14.64 -2.02
CA VAL A 36 2.99 -14.28 -1.98
C VAL A 36 3.22 -13.19 -3.00
N ILE A 37 4.01 -12.16 -2.66
CA ILE A 37 4.50 -11.20 -3.64
C ILE A 37 6.03 -11.25 -3.66
N GLU A 38 6.58 -11.15 -4.85
CA GLU A 38 8.02 -11.09 -5.07
C GLU A 38 8.44 -9.63 -5.19
N CYS A 39 9.22 -9.16 -4.21
CA CYS A 39 9.75 -7.79 -4.17
C CYS A 39 11.16 -7.79 -4.75
N LEU A 40 11.41 -6.93 -5.74
CA LEU A 40 12.71 -6.85 -6.38
C LEU A 40 13.33 -5.47 -6.14
N ALA A 41 14.51 -5.47 -5.57
CA ALA A 41 15.24 -4.24 -5.21
C ALA A 41 15.37 -3.30 -6.41
N GLY A 42 14.96 -2.07 -6.22
CA GLY A 42 15.01 -1.02 -7.23
C GLY A 42 13.98 -1.13 -8.34
N ARG A 43 13.17 -2.21 -8.37
CA ARG A 43 12.26 -2.48 -9.49
C ARG A 43 10.79 -2.47 -9.11
N GLY A 44 10.43 -3.01 -7.95
CA GLY A 44 9.05 -3.09 -7.51
C GLY A 44 8.58 -4.52 -7.28
N ILE A 45 7.27 -4.72 -7.33
CA ILE A 45 6.63 -6.03 -7.15
C ILE A 45 6.39 -6.65 -8.52
N ARG A 46 6.90 -7.88 -8.72
CA ARG A 46 6.73 -8.57 -10.00
C ARG A 46 5.24 -8.72 -10.32
N GLY A 47 4.86 -8.31 -11.52
CA GLY A 47 3.47 -8.38 -12.00
C GLY A 47 2.60 -7.21 -11.61
N ASP A 48 3.13 -6.23 -10.84
CA ASP A 48 2.39 -5.03 -10.50
C ASP A 48 2.65 -3.91 -11.50
N ARG A 49 1.69 -2.98 -11.62
CA ARG A 49 1.74 -1.86 -12.57
C ARG A 49 2.94 -0.93 -12.39
N TYR A 50 3.51 -0.89 -11.19
CA TYR A 50 4.68 -0.07 -10.91
C TYR A 50 6.01 -0.83 -11.05
N PHE A 51 5.96 -2.10 -11.45
CA PHE A 51 7.17 -2.87 -11.69
C PHE A 51 7.93 -2.26 -12.89
N ASP A 52 9.18 -1.89 -12.66
CA ASP A 52 10.01 -1.21 -13.66
C ASP A 52 9.38 0.07 -14.22
N HIS A 53 8.54 0.74 -13.42
CA HIS A 53 7.83 1.94 -13.85
C HIS A 53 8.80 3.06 -14.27
N LYS A 54 9.80 3.31 -13.45
CA LYS A 54 10.93 4.20 -13.78
C LYS A 54 12.05 3.98 -12.77
N GLU A 55 13.27 4.40 -13.16
CA GLU A 55 14.44 4.30 -12.29
C GLU A 55 14.22 5.05 -10.99
N ASN A 56 14.61 4.43 -9.87
CA ASN A 56 14.53 5.00 -8.54
C ASN A 56 13.14 5.52 -8.15
N PHE A 57 12.09 4.85 -8.65
CA PHE A 57 10.72 5.25 -8.36
C PHE A 57 10.42 5.16 -6.86
N LYS A 58 9.75 6.18 -6.33
CA LYS A 58 9.44 6.29 -4.89
C LYS A 58 8.29 5.40 -4.41
N GLY A 59 7.49 4.88 -5.32
CA GLY A 59 6.33 4.03 -5.03
C GLY A 59 6.47 2.62 -5.55
N GLN A 60 7.67 2.05 -5.44
CA GLN A 60 7.91 0.67 -5.86
C GLN A 60 7.01 -0.31 -5.11
N ILE A 61 6.66 0.02 -3.87
CA ILE A 61 5.69 -0.68 -3.05
C ILE A 61 4.96 0.34 -2.18
N THR A 62 3.69 0.07 -1.88
CA THR A 62 2.90 0.92 -0.99
C THR A 62 2.29 0.09 0.12
N PHE A 63 2.23 0.69 1.32
CA PHE A 63 1.64 0.07 2.51
C PHE A 63 0.45 0.90 2.98
N PHE A 64 -0.60 0.24 3.46
CA PHE A 64 -1.78 0.90 4.01
C PHE A 64 -2.13 0.27 5.35
N ASP A 65 -2.59 1.11 6.29
CA ASP A 65 -2.92 0.67 7.64
C ASP A 65 -4.30 -0.01 7.67
N PHE A 66 -4.34 -1.27 8.07
CA PHE A 66 -5.59 -2.02 8.18
C PHE A 66 -6.58 -1.35 9.16
N ASP A 67 -6.08 -0.72 10.23
CA ASP A 67 -6.95 -0.03 11.18
C ASP A 67 -7.61 1.20 10.55
N VAL A 68 -6.93 1.90 9.63
CA VAL A 68 -7.53 2.99 8.86
C VAL A 68 -8.65 2.46 7.96
N TYR A 69 -8.45 1.30 7.33
CA TYR A 69 -9.50 0.66 6.55
C TYR A 69 -10.75 0.41 7.41
N GLU A 70 -10.58 -0.12 8.62
CA GLU A 70 -11.70 -0.33 9.54
C GLU A 70 -12.37 0.99 9.94
N GLU A 71 -11.58 2.05 10.18
CA GLU A 71 -12.11 3.39 10.47
C GLU A 71 -12.98 3.91 9.33
N VAL A 72 -12.54 3.75 8.09
CA VAL A 72 -13.29 4.20 6.90
C VAL A 72 -14.63 3.48 6.81
N LYS A 73 -14.65 2.17 7.04
CA LYS A 73 -15.90 1.41 7.03
C LYS A 73 -16.89 1.95 8.05
N THR A 74 -16.42 2.29 9.23
CA THR A 74 -17.26 2.81 10.31
C THR A 74 -17.72 4.23 10.00
N GLU A 75 -16.79 5.11 9.60
CA GLU A 75 -17.07 6.52 9.33
C GLU A 75 -18.13 6.71 8.24
N PHE A 76 -18.04 5.94 7.18
CA PHE A 76 -18.95 6.09 6.02
C PHE A 76 -20.07 5.04 6.00
N GLY A 77 -20.15 4.19 7.00
CA GLY A 77 -21.23 3.18 7.09
C GLY A 77 -21.21 2.17 5.96
N ILE A 78 -20.03 1.71 5.55
CA ILE A 78 -19.87 0.78 4.44
C ILE A 78 -19.22 -0.51 4.95
N PRO A 79 -19.98 -1.39 5.64
CA PRO A 79 -19.40 -2.61 6.22
C PRO A 79 -18.81 -3.57 5.18
N ASP A 80 -19.31 -3.51 3.94
CA ASP A 80 -18.89 -4.39 2.85
C ASP A 80 -17.78 -3.78 1.97
N LEU A 81 -17.15 -2.68 2.41
CA LEU A 81 -16.10 -2.04 1.63
C LEU A 81 -14.95 -3.02 1.40
N VAL A 82 -14.60 -3.24 0.13
CA VAL A 82 -13.48 -4.14 -0.20
C VAL A 82 -12.15 -3.44 0.06
N PRO A 83 -11.18 -4.12 0.70
CA PRO A 83 -9.91 -3.47 1.07
C PRO A 83 -9.08 -3.04 -0.12
N SER A 84 -9.24 -3.67 -1.28
CA SER A 84 -8.49 -3.32 -2.50
C SER A 84 -8.87 -1.96 -3.08
N VAL A 85 -9.93 -1.32 -2.60
CA VAL A 85 -10.42 -0.04 -3.12
C VAL A 85 -9.36 1.07 -2.96
N PHE A 86 -8.50 0.98 -1.96
CA PHE A 86 -7.47 1.98 -1.72
C PHE A 86 -6.31 1.88 -2.70
N ARG A 87 -6.21 0.78 -3.43
CA ARG A 87 -5.18 0.52 -4.44
C ARG A 87 -3.75 0.64 -3.90
N ARG A 88 -3.56 0.22 -2.67
CA ARG A 88 -2.25 0.05 -2.04
C ARG A 88 -1.87 -1.42 -2.10
N ASN A 89 -0.57 -1.70 -2.15
CA ASN A 89 -0.10 -3.08 -2.29
C ASN A 89 -0.30 -3.90 -1.02
N VAL A 90 0.26 -3.44 0.09
CA VAL A 90 0.29 -4.22 1.34
C VAL A 90 -0.59 -3.55 2.38
N MET A 91 -1.62 -4.26 2.82
CA MET A 91 -2.45 -3.81 3.93
C MET A 91 -1.97 -4.49 5.19
N VAL A 92 -1.44 -3.72 6.13
CA VAL A 92 -0.73 -4.20 7.31
C VAL A 92 -1.40 -3.69 8.58
N LYS A 93 -1.49 -4.56 9.58
CA LYS A 93 -2.01 -4.20 10.91
C LYS A 93 -0.85 -4.11 11.91
N GLY A 94 -0.80 -3.03 12.66
CA GLY A 94 0.17 -2.86 13.74
C GLY A 94 1.47 -2.16 13.36
N ALA A 95 1.64 -1.76 12.10
CA ALA A 95 2.84 -1.04 11.66
C ALA A 95 2.65 0.47 11.83
N PRO A 96 3.62 1.17 12.45
CA PRO A 96 3.53 2.63 12.60
C PRO A 96 4.02 3.31 11.32
N LEU A 97 3.23 3.26 10.26
CA LEU A 97 3.65 3.70 8.93
C LEU A 97 4.26 5.12 8.89
N PRO A 98 3.71 6.13 9.59
CA PRO A 98 4.33 7.47 9.57
C PRO A 98 5.74 7.48 10.14
N VAL A 99 6.05 6.62 11.11
CA VAL A 99 7.39 6.53 11.72
C VAL A 99 8.41 6.01 10.72
N LEU A 100 7.97 5.23 9.74
CA LEU A 100 8.85 4.60 8.76
C LEU A 100 9.30 5.54 7.65
N ILE A 101 8.74 6.73 7.56
CA ILE A 101 9.16 7.74 6.58
C ILE A 101 10.59 8.18 6.91
N GLY A 102 11.48 8.08 5.92
CA GLY A 102 12.89 8.39 6.08
C GLY A 102 13.70 7.31 6.77
N GLN A 103 13.12 6.14 7.01
CA GLN A 103 13.76 5.03 7.71
C GLN A 103 13.95 3.82 6.80
N SER A 104 15.03 3.09 7.03
CA SER A 104 15.21 1.76 6.46
C SER A 104 14.63 0.73 7.43
N PHE A 105 13.90 -0.23 6.91
CA PHE A 105 13.28 -1.26 7.74
C PHE A 105 13.26 -2.61 7.02
N CYS A 106 13.12 -3.65 7.82
CA CYS A 106 13.12 -5.04 7.33
C CYS A 106 11.81 -5.73 7.72
N LEU A 107 11.29 -6.50 6.80
CA LEU A 107 10.09 -7.31 7.00
C LEU A 107 10.24 -8.60 6.21
N GLN A 108 10.23 -9.74 6.90
CA GLN A 108 10.37 -11.06 6.28
C GLN A 108 11.63 -11.19 5.39
N GLY A 109 12.73 -10.54 5.81
CA GLY A 109 13.99 -10.60 5.06
C GLY A 109 14.07 -9.64 3.87
N VAL A 110 12.99 -8.95 3.54
CA VAL A 110 12.97 -7.90 2.51
C VAL A 110 13.28 -6.58 3.19
N GLU A 111 14.13 -5.76 2.58
CA GLU A 111 14.46 -4.45 3.13
C GLU A 111 13.87 -3.34 2.28
N PHE A 112 13.45 -2.28 2.97
CA PHE A 112 12.75 -1.15 2.37
C PHE A 112 13.30 0.16 2.90
N PHE A 113 13.07 1.22 2.12
CA PHE A 113 13.25 2.60 2.59
C PHE A 113 11.94 3.35 2.44
N GLY A 114 11.41 3.87 3.55
CA GLY A 114 10.19 4.66 3.56
C GLY A 114 10.44 6.05 2.98
N VAL A 115 9.74 6.40 1.91
CA VAL A 115 10.00 7.65 1.18
C VAL A 115 9.10 8.79 1.66
N GLU A 116 7.80 8.57 1.61
CA GLU A 116 6.81 9.60 1.92
C GLU A 116 5.44 8.99 2.18
N GLU A 117 4.52 9.79 2.68
CA GLU A 117 3.12 9.36 2.75
C GLU A 117 2.60 9.11 1.32
N ALA A 118 1.87 8.02 1.15
CA ALA A 118 1.12 7.77 -0.07
C ALA A 118 -0.16 8.60 0.02
N ALA A 119 -0.09 9.86 -0.41
CA ALA A 119 -1.20 10.80 -0.26
C ALA A 119 -2.50 10.23 -0.87
N PRO A 120 -3.65 10.45 -0.22
CA PRO A 120 -4.93 9.98 -0.76
C PRO A 120 -5.24 10.69 -2.07
N CYS A 121 -5.88 9.98 -2.99
CA CYS A 121 -6.25 10.50 -4.28
C CYS A 121 -7.69 11.03 -4.25
N TYR A 122 -7.96 12.07 -5.03
CA TYR A 122 -9.30 12.59 -5.26
C TYR A 122 -10.32 11.48 -5.59
N TRP A 123 -9.88 10.44 -6.31
CA TRP A 123 -10.74 9.31 -6.68
C TRP A 123 -11.33 8.56 -5.48
N MET A 124 -10.82 8.78 -4.27
CA MET A 124 -11.40 8.19 -3.06
C MET A 124 -12.84 8.64 -2.83
N ASN A 125 -13.19 9.87 -3.21
CA ASN A 125 -14.57 10.33 -3.12
C ASN A 125 -15.52 9.53 -4.03
N GLU A 126 -15.03 9.08 -5.17
CA GLU A 126 -15.78 8.28 -6.11
C GLU A 126 -15.74 6.79 -5.74
N ALA A 127 -14.57 6.29 -5.39
CA ALA A 127 -14.37 4.86 -5.14
C ALA A 127 -14.94 4.40 -3.80
N VAL A 128 -14.94 5.25 -2.79
CA VAL A 128 -15.39 4.92 -1.42
C VAL A 128 -16.70 5.63 -1.10
N ALA A 129 -16.62 6.94 -0.82
CA ALA A 129 -17.78 7.76 -0.50
C ALA A 129 -17.39 9.23 -0.55
N GLU A 130 -18.36 10.13 -0.72
CA GLU A 130 -18.12 11.57 -0.63
C GLU A 130 -17.51 11.91 0.73
N GLY A 131 -16.42 12.65 0.71
CA GLY A 131 -15.65 13.01 1.92
C GLY A 131 -14.49 12.08 2.25
N ALA A 132 -14.35 10.95 1.56
CA ALA A 132 -13.28 9.99 1.85
C ALA A 132 -11.89 10.57 1.59
N HIS A 133 -11.72 11.37 0.54
CA HIS A 133 -10.45 12.02 0.24
C HIS A 133 -9.98 12.89 1.42
N GLU A 134 -10.88 13.72 1.94
CA GLU A 134 -10.56 14.60 3.08
C GLU A 134 -10.30 13.81 4.35
N PHE A 135 -11.10 12.77 4.62
CA PHE A 135 -10.94 11.91 5.79
C PHE A 135 -9.57 11.22 5.79
N LEU A 136 -9.08 10.82 4.62
CA LEU A 136 -7.84 10.05 4.49
C LEU A 136 -6.58 10.91 4.50
N LYS A 137 -6.67 12.23 4.52
CA LYS A 137 -5.48 13.09 4.59
C LYS A 137 -4.68 12.78 5.84
N GLY A 138 -3.38 12.53 5.67
CA GLY A 138 -2.50 12.08 6.74
C GLY A 138 -2.57 10.57 7.02
N LYS A 139 -3.47 9.84 6.37
CA LYS A 139 -3.72 8.41 6.59
C LYS A 139 -3.59 7.59 5.31
N GLY A 140 -3.02 8.15 4.27
CA GLY A 140 -2.97 7.52 2.94
C GLY A 140 -2.02 6.34 2.80
N GLY A 141 -1.19 6.08 3.80
CA GLY A 141 -0.23 4.99 3.80
C GLY A 141 1.20 5.44 3.49
N LEU A 142 2.04 4.49 3.12
CA LEU A 142 3.47 4.71 2.93
C LEU A 142 3.89 4.30 1.52
N ARG A 143 4.63 5.18 0.85
CA ARG A 143 5.38 4.83 -0.37
C ARG A 143 6.79 4.45 0.04
N ALA A 144 7.28 3.34 -0.50
CA ALA A 144 8.62 2.87 -0.17
C ALA A 144 9.36 2.35 -1.40
N ARG A 145 10.69 2.37 -1.31
CA ARG A 145 11.57 1.68 -2.23
C ARG A 145 11.97 0.34 -1.64
N ILE A 146 12.18 -0.63 -2.50
CA ILE A 146 12.70 -1.94 -2.11
C ILE A 146 14.22 -1.88 -2.25
N THR A 147 14.92 -2.12 -1.14
CA THR A 147 16.40 -2.03 -1.12
C THR A 147 17.06 -3.39 -1.06
N LYS A 148 16.34 -4.44 -0.68
CA LYS A 148 16.81 -5.82 -0.73
C LYS A 148 15.65 -6.71 -1.14
N SER A 149 15.87 -7.52 -2.17
CA SER A 149 14.85 -8.40 -2.73
C SER A 149 14.47 -9.55 -1.81
N GLY A 150 13.25 -10.02 -1.96
CA GLY A 150 12.72 -11.18 -1.24
C GLY A 150 11.22 -11.27 -1.41
N ASP A 151 10.62 -12.23 -0.73
CA ASP A 151 9.18 -12.49 -0.81
C ASP A 151 8.48 -12.06 0.47
N LEU A 152 7.28 -11.49 0.31
CA LEU A 152 6.36 -11.24 1.43
C LEU A 152 5.20 -12.22 1.36
N ARG A 153 4.76 -12.68 2.54
CA ARG A 153 3.63 -13.61 2.71
C ARG A 153 2.66 -13.07 3.75
N HIS A 154 1.40 -13.46 3.65
CA HIS A 154 0.38 -13.15 4.67
C HIS A 154 0.80 -13.69 6.03
N GLY A 155 0.29 -13.07 7.10
CA GLY A 155 0.40 -13.53 8.46
C GLY A 155 1.20 -12.64 9.38
N ALA A 156 1.41 -13.13 10.59
CA ALA A 156 2.14 -12.41 11.63
C ALA A 156 3.64 -12.39 11.33
N SER A 157 4.28 -11.26 11.64
CA SER A 157 5.70 -11.07 11.38
C SER A 157 6.26 -9.96 12.26
N LEU A 158 7.57 -9.81 12.28
CA LEU A 158 8.23 -8.69 12.94
C LEU A 158 8.71 -7.71 11.88
N LEU A 159 8.43 -6.42 12.11
CA LEU A 159 8.97 -5.32 11.32
C LEU A 159 10.05 -4.65 12.18
N ALA A 160 11.26 -4.54 11.66
CA ALA A 160 12.39 -3.98 12.40
C ALA A 160 13.00 -2.80 11.67
N LEU A 161 13.32 -1.73 12.40
CA LEU A 161 14.16 -0.66 11.85
C LEU A 161 15.58 -1.18 11.68
N LEU A 162 16.21 -0.77 10.58
CA LEU A 162 17.61 -1.05 10.32
C LEU A 162 18.47 0.12 10.80
N PRO A 163 19.73 -0.15 11.22
CA PRO A 163 20.65 0.90 11.65
C PRO A 163 21.06 1.84 10.52
#